data_7add4a3694009621b2dd05318c3f06d5
#
_entry.id   7add4a3694009621b2dd05318c3f06d5
#
_cell.length_a   1.000
_cell.length_b   1.000
_cell.length_c   1.000
_cell.angle_alpha   90.00
_cell.angle_beta   90.00
_cell.angle_gamma   90.00
#
_symmetry.space_group_name_H-M   'P 1'
#
loop_
_entity.id
_entity.type
_entity.pdbx_description
1 polymer ?
#
loop_
_entity_poly.entity_id
_entity_poly.type
_entity_poly.pdbx_seq_one_letter_code
_entity_poly.pdbx_strand_id
1 'polypeptide(L)'
;MLTISMKAKLSALWIFFLFNIIFRDIHEFVEPGFIEEIMTGTSNGNPITEHMLLLGGVMIEVPIAMVLFSRLLPYGANRWANIIVAALYGVLIASFGTTDLDDVFHLVMESAALSFIIWSAWRWRNPSIKKHSMSQEALSGRQLH
;
A
#
# COMPACT_ATOMS: atom_id res chain seq x y z
N MET A 1 -7.84 -19.85 17.14
CA MET A 1 -7.56 -19.20 15.85
C MET A 1 -7.07 -17.79 16.12
N LEU A 2 -5.81 -17.46 15.83
CA LEU A 2 -5.25 -16.12 16.08
C LEU A 2 -5.88 -15.16 15.05
N THR A 3 -6.71 -14.25 15.51
CA THR A 3 -7.30 -13.19 14.66
C THR A 3 -6.27 -12.09 14.47
N ILE A 4 -5.76 -11.95 13.25
CA ILE A 4 -4.85 -10.87 12.88
C ILE A 4 -5.57 -9.53 13.02
N SER A 5 -4.97 -8.58 13.73
CA SER A 5 -5.55 -7.23 13.88
C SER A 5 -5.61 -6.53 12.51
N MET A 6 -6.62 -5.66 12.31
CA MET A 6 -6.76 -4.91 11.05
C MET A 6 -5.51 -4.05 10.76
N LYS A 7 -4.92 -3.45 11.79
CA LYS A 7 -3.65 -2.71 11.67
C LYS A 7 -2.51 -3.58 11.12
N ALA A 8 -2.39 -4.82 11.62
CA ALA A 8 -1.37 -5.75 11.13
C ALA A 8 -1.64 -6.19 9.69
N LYS A 9 -2.92 -6.41 9.35
CA LYS A 9 -3.33 -6.76 7.98
C LYS A 9 -2.97 -5.66 6.97
N LEU A 10 -3.32 -4.40 7.27
CA LEU A 10 -3.01 -3.26 6.40
C LEU A 10 -1.49 -3.08 6.24
N SER A 11 -0.74 -3.14 7.33
CA SER A 11 0.73 -3.09 7.30
C SER A 11 1.33 -4.20 6.43
N ALA A 12 0.83 -5.44 6.54
CA ALA A 12 1.29 -6.56 5.72
C ALA A 12 0.96 -6.38 4.22
N LEU A 13 -0.21 -5.81 3.91
CA LEU A 13 -0.58 -5.51 2.53
C LEU A 13 0.32 -4.43 1.90
N TRP A 14 0.72 -3.41 2.67
CA TRP A 14 1.71 -2.43 2.20
C TRP A 14 3.09 -3.04 1.99
N ILE A 15 3.52 -3.97 2.85
CA ILE A 15 4.77 -4.73 2.63
C ILE A 15 4.68 -5.54 1.34
N PHE A 16 3.57 -6.23 1.11
CA PHE A 16 3.35 -7.00 -0.12
C PHE A 16 3.40 -6.10 -1.36
N PHE A 17 2.75 -4.94 -1.32
CA PHE A 17 2.78 -3.94 -2.39
C PHE A 17 4.21 -3.46 -2.68
N LEU A 18 4.98 -3.10 -1.63
CA LEU A 18 6.37 -2.68 -1.75
C LEU A 18 7.27 -3.74 -2.38
N PHE A 19 7.11 -5.01 -1.97
CA PHE A 19 7.90 -6.09 -2.58
C PHE A 19 7.62 -6.23 -4.08
N ASN A 20 6.37 -6.06 -4.52
CA ASN A 20 6.07 -6.12 -5.94
C ASN A 20 6.74 -4.98 -6.73
N ILE A 21 6.72 -3.74 -6.23
CA ILE A 21 7.45 -2.62 -6.84
C ILE A 21 8.96 -2.93 -6.91
N ILE A 22 9.57 -3.32 -5.78
CA ILE A 22 11.01 -3.58 -5.71
C ILE A 22 11.42 -4.70 -6.66
N PHE A 23 10.65 -5.79 -6.72
CA PHE A 23 10.98 -6.90 -7.62
C PHE A 23 10.83 -6.51 -9.08
N ARG A 24 9.82 -5.72 -9.46
CA ARG A 24 9.71 -5.16 -10.79
C ARG A 24 10.93 -4.32 -11.15
N ASP A 25 11.31 -3.37 -10.30
CA ASP A 25 12.48 -2.52 -10.51
C ASP A 25 13.77 -3.33 -10.62
N ILE A 26 13.91 -4.44 -9.88
CA ILE A 26 15.05 -5.36 -10.01
C ILE A 26 15.04 -6.08 -11.35
N HIS A 27 13.88 -6.48 -11.86
CA HIS A 27 13.78 -7.13 -13.16
C HIS A 27 14.24 -6.23 -14.30
N GLU A 28 13.95 -4.93 -14.25
CA GLU A 28 14.44 -3.96 -15.23
C GLU A 28 15.97 -3.98 -15.38
N PHE A 29 16.73 -4.25 -14.30
CA PHE A 29 18.21 -4.33 -14.36
C PHE A 29 18.73 -5.49 -15.21
N VAL A 30 17.95 -6.54 -15.44
CA VAL A 30 18.34 -7.68 -16.27
C VAL A 30 17.82 -7.58 -17.69
N GLU A 31 17.06 -6.53 -18.00
CA GLU A 31 16.61 -6.26 -19.37
C GLU A 31 17.76 -5.80 -20.27
N PRO A 32 17.85 -6.35 -21.50
CA PRO A 32 18.87 -5.94 -22.44
C PRO A 32 18.83 -4.45 -22.77
N GLY A 33 19.94 -3.74 -22.56
CA GLY A 33 20.08 -2.31 -22.88
C GLY A 33 19.73 -1.37 -21.73
N PHE A 34 19.07 -1.83 -20.65
CA PHE A 34 18.69 -0.98 -19.52
C PHE A 34 19.93 -0.39 -18.81
N ILE A 35 20.91 -1.23 -18.47
CA ILE A 35 22.12 -0.77 -17.79
C ILE A 35 22.94 0.17 -18.68
N GLU A 36 23.05 -0.13 -19.96
CA GLU A 36 23.74 0.73 -20.93
C GLU A 36 23.09 2.10 -21.01
N GLU A 37 21.74 2.17 -21.03
CA GLU A 37 20.99 3.43 -21.03
C GLU A 37 21.26 4.24 -19.76
N ILE A 38 21.16 3.62 -18.58
CA ILE A 38 21.45 4.27 -17.29
C ILE A 38 22.89 4.81 -17.26
N MET A 39 23.86 4.07 -17.79
CA MET A 39 25.25 4.52 -17.84
C MET A 39 25.45 5.75 -18.75
N THR A 40 24.57 6.00 -19.70
CA THR A 40 24.59 7.26 -20.51
C THR A 40 23.92 8.42 -19.78
N GLY A 41 23.35 8.20 -18.61
CA GLY A 41 22.64 9.22 -17.82
C GLY A 41 21.21 9.46 -18.28
N THR A 42 20.61 8.50 -18.97
CA THR A 42 19.22 8.56 -19.45
C THR A 42 18.40 7.37 -18.92
N SER A 43 17.09 7.53 -18.85
CA SER A 43 16.12 6.49 -18.58
C SER A 43 14.88 6.71 -19.43
N ASN A 44 14.50 5.74 -20.26
CA ASN A 44 13.41 5.85 -21.25
C ASN A 44 13.56 7.08 -22.15
N GLY A 45 14.82 7.35 -22.59
CA GLY A 45 15.17 8.48 -23.43
C GLY A 45 15.18 9.85 -22.75
N ASN A 46 14.91 9.93 -21.45
CA ASN A 46 14.91 11.16 -20.67
C ASN A 46 16.17 11.27 -19.80
N PRO A 47 16.77 12.48 -19.65
CA PRO A 47 17.91 12.68 -18.77
C PRO A 47 17.57 12.35 -17.30
N ILE A 48 18.42 11.58 -16.64
CA ILE A 48 18.32 11.31 -15.22
C ILE A 48 18.78 12.57 -14.47
N THR A 49 17.85 13.24 -13.80
CA THR A 49 18.12 14.44 -13.02
C THR A 49 17.97 14.17 -11.52
N GLU A 50 18.59 15.03 -10.69
CA GLU A 50 18.41 14.97 -9.23
C GLU A 50 16.94 15.08 -8.81
N HIS A 51 16.14 15.88 -9.52
CA HIS A 51 14.70 15.99 -9.25
C HIS A 51 13.94 14.69 -9.56
N MET A 52 14.30 14.01 -10.64
CA MET A 52 13.72 12.72 -11.00
C MET A 52 14.04 11.66 -9.93
N LEU A 53 15.30 11.61 -9.47
CA LEU A 53 15.73 10.69 -8.41
C LEU A 53 15.03 11.00 -7.07
N LEU A 54 14.93 12.28 -6.72
CA LEU A 54 14.21 12.70 -5.51
C LEU A 54 12.72 12.32 -5.57
N LEU A 55 12.08 12.56 -6.70
CA LEU A 55 10.66 12.21 -6.89
C LEU A 55 10.45 10.70 -6.75
N GLY A 56 11.29 9.88 -7.39
CA GLY A 56 11.27 8.42 -7.24
C GLY A 56 11.44 7.99 -5.79
N GLY A 57 12.40 8.60 -5.07
CA GLY A 57 12.62 8.35 -3.65
C GLY A 57 11.38 8.66 -2.80
N VAL A 58 10.75 9.82 -3.01
CA VAL A 58 9.51 10.19 -2.30
C VAL A 58 8.37 9.22 -2.61
N MET A 59 8.24 8.79 -3.85
CA MET A 59 7.24 7.82 -4.27
C MET A 59 7.40 6.46 -3.57
N ILE A 60 8.61 6.01 -3.30
CA ILE A 60 8.84 4.77 -2.54
C ILE A 60 8.69 4.99 -1.04
N GLU A 61 9.08 6.15 -0.51
CA GLU A 61 9.02 6.45 0.92
C GLU A 61 7.58 6.48 1.46
N VAL A 62 6.60 6.94 0.66
CA VAL A 62 5.20 7.00 1.09
C VAL A 62 4.63 5.62 1.45
N PRO A 63 4.70 4.57 0.61
CA PRO A 63 4.24 3.24 1.01
C PRO A 63 5.08 2.61 2.13
N ILE A 64 6.37 2.92 2.25
CA ILE A 64 7.20 2.52 3.40
C ILE A 64 6.62 3.15 4.68
N ALA A 65 6.34 4.44 4.66
CA ALA A 65 5.71 5.14 5.79
C ALA A 65 4.32 4.56 6.12
N MET A 66 3.56 4.11 5.12
CA MET A 66 2.25 3.49 5.32
C MET A 66 2.33 2.13 6.03
N VAL A 67 3.42 1.36 5.89
CA VAL A 67 3.68 0.16 6.70
C VAL A 67 3.69 0.52 8.18
N LEU A 68 4.38 1.60 8.54
CA LEU A 68 4.50 2.09 9.92
C LEU A 68 3.19 2.75 10.39
N PHE A 69 2.63 3.68 9.60
CA PHE A 69 1.44 4.44 9.95
C PHE A 69 0.21 3.54 10.11
N SER A 70 0.09 2.47 9.35
CA SER A 70 -0.97 1.47 9.55
C SER A 70 -0.95 0.83 10.94
N ARG A 71 0.21 0.81 11.60
CA ARG A 71 0.37 0.31 12.97
C ARG A 71 0.10 1.38 14.03
N LEU A 72 0.58 2.59 13.80
CA LEU A 72 0.65 3.67 14.80
C LEU A 72 -0.63 4.51 14.86
N LEU A 73 -1.21 4.86 13.71
CA LEU A 73 -2.32 5.81 13.65
C LEU A 73 -3.57 5.32 14.39
N PRO A 74 -4.36 6.24 14.98
CA PRO A 74 -5.66 5.94 15.54
C PRO A 74 -6.64 5.56 14.42
N TYR A 75 -7.74 4.85 14.78
CA TYR A 75 -8.70 4.25 13.84
C TYR A 75 -9.11 5.16 12.68
N GLY A 76 -9.61 6.37 12.98
CA GLY A 76 -10.14 7.28 11.95
C GLY A 76 -9.09 7.74 10.94
N ALA A 77 -7.94 8.24 11.45
CA ALA A 77 -6.82 8.66 10.62
C ALA A 77 -6.24 7.49 9.81
N ASN A 78 -6.08 6.33 10.45
CA ASN A 78 -5.55 5.13 9.80
C ASN A 78 -6.44 4.67 8.64
N ARG A 79 -7.75 4.61 8.87
CA ARG A 79 -8.71 4.22 7.83
C ARG A 79 -8.61 5.11 6.60
N TRP A 80 -8.68 6.43 6.79
CA TRP A 80 -8.66 7.37 5.69
C TRP A 80 -7.29 7.47 5.01
N ALA A 81 -6.19 7.45 5.77
CA ALA A 81 -4.85 7.45 5.21
C ALA A 81 -4.64 6.25 4.26
N ASN A 82 -5.04 5.03 4.68
CA ASN A 82 -4.93 3.84 3.84
C ASN A 82 -5.79 3.94 2.57
N ILE A 83 -7.02 4.46 2.66
CA ILE A 83 -7.89 4.61 1.50
C ILE A 83 -7.33 5.64 0.51
N ILE A 84 -6.95 6.83 1.00
CA ILE A 84 -6.48 7.93 0.15
C ILE A 84 -5.16 7.56 -0.52
N VAL A 85 -4.19 7.07 0.25
CA VAL A 85 -2.87 6.73 -0.30
C VAL A 85 -2.99 5.58 -1.30
N ALA A 86 -3.75 4.52 -0.97
CA ALA A 86 -3.93 3.40 -1.89
C ALA A 86 -4.66 3.82 -3.18
N ALA A 87 -5.64 4.73 -3.11
CA ALA A 87 -6.33 5.25 -4.29
C ALA A 87 -5.39 6.11 -5.16
N LEU A 88 -4.56 6.96 -4.55
CA LEU A 88 -3.56 7.76 -5.27
C LEU A 88 -2.53 6.87 -5.99
N TYR A 89 -2.04 5.82 -5.33
CA TYR A 89 -1.13 4.86 -5.96
C TYR A 89 -1.82 4.04 -7.04
N GLY A 90 -3.09 3.70 -6.89
CA GLY A 90 -3.86 3.04 -7.94
C GLY A 90 -3.96 3.88 -9.22
N VAL A 91 -4.18 5.19 -9.10
CA VAL A 91 -4.14 6.11 -10.24
C VAL A 91 -2.74 6.23 -10.82
N LEU A 92 -1.72 6.32 -9.94
CA LEU A 92 -0.33 6.47 -10.35
C LEU A 92 0.14 5.27 -11.18
N ILE A 93 -0.01 4.04 -10.67
CA ILE A 93 0.41 2.83 -11.39
C ILE A 93 -0.37 2.61 -12.68
N ALA A 94 -1.64 3.02 -12.74
CA ALA A 94 -2.43 2.96 -13.97
C ALA A 94 -1.96 3.98 -15.04
N SER A 95 -1.17 4.99 -14.65
CA SER A 95 -0.61 5.99 -15.55
C SER A 95 0.71 5.54 -16.20
N PHE A 96 1.38 4.54 -15.63
CA PHE A 96 2.57 3.94 -16.22
C PHE A 96 2.14 2.94 -17.30
N GLY A 97 2.82 3.01 -18.45
CA GLY A 97 2.64 2.03 -19.51
C GLY A 97 3.18 0.66 -19.09
N THR A 98 2.68 -0.38 -19.72
CA THR A 98 3.24 -1.73 -19.63
C THR A 98 3.96 -2.05 -20.91
N THR A 99 5.21 -2.48 -20.83
CA THR A 99 6.05 -2.78 -21.99
C THR A 99 6.14 -4.27 -22.28
N ASP A 100 6.02 -5.11 -21.24
CA ASP A 100 6.16 -6.55 -21.34
C ASP A 100 5.20 -7.32 -20.41
N LEU A 101 5.32 -8.66 -20.39
CA LEU A 101 4.48 -9.55 -19.59
C LEU A 101 4.79 -9.46 -18.09
N ASP A 102 6.02 -9.13 -17.73
CA ASP A 102 6.44 -8.97 -16.34
C ASP A 102 5.80 -7.72 -15.74
N ASP A 103 5.82 -6.61 -16.44
CA ASP A 103 5.11 -5.38 -16.09
C ASP A 103 3.62 -5.63 -15.85
N VAL A 104 2.96 -6.38 -16.75
CA VAL A 104 1.54 -6.72 -16.63
C VAL A 104 1.29 -7.57 -15.37
N PHE A 105 2.16 -8.55 -15.09
CA PHE A 105 2.05 -9.38 -13.90
C PHE A 105 2.15 -8.56 -12.62
N HIS A 106 3.19 -7.72 -12.49
CA HIS A 106 3.40 -6.87 -11.33
C HIS A 106 2.27 -5.84 -11.17
N LEU A 107 1.81 -5.22 -12.26
CA LEU A 107 0.68 -4.29 -12.25
C LEU A 107 -0.60 -4.95 -11.69
N VAL A 108 -0.89 -6.19 -12.07
CA VAL A 108 -2.04 -6.95 -11.55
C VAL A 108 -1.89 -7.20 -10.04
N MET A 109 -0.71 -7.62 -9.59
CA MET A 109 -0.45 -7.91 -8.18
C MET A 109 -0.50 -6.64 -7.31
N GLU A 110 0.07 -5.53 -7.79
CA GLU A 110 0.01 -4.21 -7.16
C GLU A 110 -1.43 -3.70 -7.06
N SER A 111 -2.18 -3.78 -8.17
CA SER A 111 -3.60 -3.39 -8.21
C SER A 111 -4.46 -4.21 -7.26
N ALA A 112 -4.22 -5.51 -7.18
CA ALA A 112 -4.89 -6.39 -6.23
C ALA A 112 -4.58 -5.98 -4.79
N ALA A 113 -3.31 -5.73 -4.45
CA ALA A 113 -2.91 -5.30 -3.12
C ALA A 113 -3.59 -3.98 -2.71
N LEU A 114 -3.57 -2.96 -3.58
CA LEU A 114 -4.21 -1.67 -3.33
C LEU A 114 -5.73 -1.80 -3.17
N SER A 115 -6.37 -2.62 -4.00
CA SER A 115 -7.80 -2.92 -3.90
C SER A 115 -8.14 -3.59 -2.55
N PHE A 116 -7.31 -4.52 -2.10
CA PHE A 116 -7.46 -5.16 -0.79
C PHE A 116 -7.22 -4.21 0.38
N ILE A 117 -6.29 -3.25 0.26
CA ILE A 117 -6.07 -2.19 1.26
C ILE A 117 -7.33 -1.33 1.37
N ILE A 118 -7.83 -0.81 0.26
CA ILE A 118 -9.04 0.04 0.21
C ILE A 118 -10.23 -0.73 0.80
N TRP A 119 -10.48 -1.93 0.33
CA TRP A 119 -11.60 -2.75 0.79
C TRP A 119 -11.52 -3.09 2.28
N SER A 120 -10.33 -3.45 2.77
CA SER A 120 -10.11 -3.76 4.18
C SER A 120 -10.31 -2.54 5.07
N ALA A 121 -9.75 -1.37 4.67
CA ALA A 121 -9.91 -0.12 5.38
C ALA A 121 -11.35 0.38 5.34
N TRP A 122 -12.06 0.23 4.22
CA TRP A 122 -13.48 0.60 4.07
C TRP A 122 -14.38 -0.22 5.00
N ARG A 123 -14.18 -1.54 5.04
CA ARG A 123 -14.95 -2.45 5.90
C ARG A 123 -14.54 -2.44 7.37
N TRP A 124 -13.48 -1.73 7.72
CA TRP A 124 -13.02 -1.65 9.10
C TRP A 124 -14.03 -0.91 9.98
N ARG A 125 -14.59 -1.61 10.97
CA ARG A 125 -15.54 -1.04 11.94
C ARG A 125 -14.79 -0.52 13.16
N ASN A 126 -15.28 0.61 13.71
CA ASN A 126 -14.69 1.22 14.90
C ASN A 126 -14.76 0.26 16.10
N PRO A 127 -13.63 -0.13 16.69
CA PRO A 127 -13.60 -1.05 17.81
C PRO A 127 -14.26 -0.48 19.09
N SER A 128 -14.33 0.84 19.23
CA SER A 128 -14.94 1.52 20.40
C SER A 128 -16.45 1.30 20.46
N ILE A 129 -17.13 1.25 19.33
CA ILE A 129 -18.59 1.03 19.26
C ILE A 129 -18.94 -0.39 19.74
N LYS A 130 -18.14 -1.37 19.33
CA LYS A 130 -18.36 -2.76 19.75
C LYS A 130 -18.19 -2.97 21.25
N LYS A 131 -17.25 -2.25 21.87
CA LYS A 131 -17.02 -2.33 23.32
C LYS A 131 -18.17 -1.70 24.12
N HIS A 132 -18.77 -0.64 23.59
CA HIS A 132 -19.89 0.06 24.26
C HIS A 132 -21.18 -0.75 24.20
N SER A 133 -21.50 -1.39 23.07
CA SER A 133 -22.69 -2.25 22.96
C SER A 133 -22.59 -3.49 23.87
N MET A 134 -21.44 -4.15 23.93
CA MET A 134 -21.22 -5.29 24.81
C MET A 134 -21.31 -4.90 26.30
N SER A 135 -20.86 -3.69 26.67
CA SER A 135 -20.97 -3.19 28.07
C SER A 135 -22.41 -2.86 28.44
N GLN A 136 -23.19 -2.32 27.51
CA GLN A 136 -24.62 -2.04 27.74
C GLN A 136 -25.45 -3.33 27.84
N GLU A 137 -25.20 -4.33 27.00
CA GLU A 137 -25.84 -5.64 27.07
C GLU A 137 -25.54 -6.35 28.43
N ALA A 138 -24.28 -6.27 28.90
CA ALA A 138 -23.88 -6.84 30.18
C ALA A 138 -24.55 -6.13 31.38
N LEU A 139 -24.79 -4.83 31.27
CA LEU A 139 -25.49 -4.06 32.34
C LEU A 139 -27.00 -4.33 32.34
N SER A 140 -27.64 -4.42 31.17
CA SER A 140 -29.08 -4.71 31.06
C SER A 140 -29.41 -6.15 31.52
N GLY A 141 -28.52 -7.12 31.23
CA GLY A 141 -28.67 -8.50 31.71
C GLY A 141 -28.55 -8.65 33.23
N ARG A 142 -27.83 -7.74 33.89
CA ARG A 142 -27.74 -7.74 35.36
C ARG A 142 -28.95 -7.12 36.09
N GLN A 143 -29.76 -6.33 35.39
CA GLN A 143 -30.96 -5.72 35.96
C GLN A 143 -32.19 -6.63 35.89
N LEU A 144 -32.11 -7.76 35.20
CA LEU A 144 -33.20 -8.72 35.03
C LEU A 144 -33.12 -9.93 35.97
N HIS A 145 -32.15 -9.95 36.90
CA HIS A 145 -31.99 -10.92 37.98
C HIS A 145 -31.94 -10.20 39.34
#